data_c112e9ec007be7738ad2a75bff6561b4
#
_entry.id   c112e9ec007be7738ad2a75bff6561b4
#
_cell.length_a   1.000
_cell.length_b   1.000
_cell.length_c   1.000
_cell.angle_alpha   90.00
_cell.angle_beta   90.00
_cell.angle_gamma   90.00
#
_symmetry.space_group_name_H-M   'P 1'
#
loop_
_entity.id
_entity.type
_entity.pdbx_description
1 polymer ?
#
loop_
_entity_poly.entity_id
_entity_poly.type
_entity_poly.pdbx_seq_one_letter_code
_entity_poly.pdbx_strand_id
1 'polypeptide(L)'
;MADQKKMVESITSMDVDFAQWYTDVVKKAELVDYAPVRGCMIVRPYGCAIWENIQKILDEKFKATGHENVMMPLFIPESLLQKEKDHVEGFAPEVAWVTTGGAEQLSERLCVRPTSETLFCDHFAHVVHSYRDLPKLYNQWCSVVRWEKTTRPFL
;
A
#
# COMPACT_ATOMS: atom_id res chain seq x y z
N MET A 1 -45.76 -5.99 12.93
CA MET A 1 -44.61 -5.71 12.04
C MET A 1 -44.04 -7.04 11.60
N ALA A 2 -44.11 -7.35 10.31
CA ALA A 2 -43.63 -8.63 9.79
C ALA A 2 -42.13 -8.72 9.99
N ASP A 3 -41.70 -9.77 10.67
CA ASP A 3 -40.31 -10.12 10.87
C ASP A 3 -39.66 -10.35 9.49
N GLN A 4 -38.87 -9.38 8.99
CA GLN A 4 -38.12 -9.55 7.75
C GLN A 4 -37.13 -10.67 7.99
N LYS A 5 -37.42 -11.85 7.43
CA LYS A 5 -36.54 -13.00 7.45
C LYS A 5 -35.18 -12.58 6.96
N LYS A 6 -34.16 -12.60 7.84
CA LYS A 6 -32.78 -12.30 7.48
C LYS A 6 -32.40 -13.19 6.29
N MET A 7 -32.21 -12.60 5.12
CA MET A 7 -31.81 -13.34 3.89
C MET A 7 -30.41 -13.92 3.97
N VAL A 8 -29.55 -13.39 4.84
CA VAL A 8 -28.18 -13.86 5.01
C VAL A 8 -27.89 -14.01 6.51
N GLU A 9 -27.50 -15.20 6.92
CA GLU A 9 -27.06 -15.49 8.28
C GLU A 9 -25.58 -15.13 8.45
N SER A 10 -25.19 -14.73 9.64
CA SER A 10 -23.80 -14.43 10.05
C SER A 10 -23.18 -13.18 9.42
N ILE A 11 -23.99 -12.22 8.97
CA ILE A 11 -23.53 -10.91 8.53
C ILE A 11 -24.29 -9.85 9.35
N THR A 12 -23.56 -8.90 9.91
CA THR A 12 -24.13 -7.76 10.60
C THR A 12 -24.95 -6.92 9.61
N SER A 13 -26.09 -6.39 10.05
CA SER A 13 -26.89 -5.50 9.19
C SER A 13 -26.12 -4.19 8.94
N MET A 14 -26.13 -3.73 7.71
CA MET A 14 -25.50 -2.45 7.30
C MET A 14 -26.08 -1.26 8.09
N ASP A 15 -27.37 -1.29 8.41
CA ASP A 15 -28.06 -0.23 9.16
C ASP A 15 -27.71 -0.23 10.66
N VAL A 16 -27.17 -1.34 11.19
CA VAL A 16 -26.77 -1.47 12.60
C VAL A 16 -25.30 -1.07 12.79
N ASP A 17 -24.41 -1.59 11.95
CA ASP A 17 -22.98 -1.27 11.95
C ASP A 17 -22.41 -1.46 10.55
N PHE A 18 -22.23 -0.38 9.84
CA PHE A 18 -21.68 -0.38 8.48
C PHE A 18 -20.27 -0.96 8.40
N ALA A 19 -19.42 -0.62 9.36
CA ALA A 19 -18.02 -1.06 9.36
C ALA A 19 -17.92 -2.58 9.60
N GLN A 20 -18.73 -3.11 10.52
CA GLN A 20 -18.78 -4.54 10.77
C GLN A 20 -19.43 -5.28 9.59
N TRP A 21 -20.53 -4.75 9.05
CA TRP A 21 -21.14 -5.28 7.83
C TRP A 21 -20.14 -5.42 6.69
N TYR A 22 -19.36 -4.37 6.42
CA TYR A 22 -18.34 -4.37 5.37
C TYR A 22 -17.30 -5.47 5.60
N THR A 23 -16.79 -5.58 6.83
CA THR A 23 -15.82 -6.61 7.20
C THR A 23 -16.39 -8.02 7.03
N ASP A 24 -17.63 -8.24 7.48
CA ASP A 24 -18.31 -9.53 7.38
C ASP A 24 -18.52 -9.93 5.91
N VAL A 25 -18.96 -9.00 5.07
CA VAL A 25 -19.16 -9.22 3.63
C VAL A 25 -17.85 -9.62 2.94
N VAL A 26 -16.80 -8.85 3.17
CA VAL A 26 -15.47 -9.08 2.55
C VAL A 26 -14.91 -10.45 2.94
N LYS A 27 -15.03 -10.82 4.22
CA LYS A 27 -14.59 -12.14 4.72
C LYS A 27 -15.48 -13.28 4.21
N LYS A 28 -16.80 -13.10 4.26
CA LYS A 28 -17.76 -14.12 3.83
C LYS A 28 -17.70 -14.38 2.33
N ALA A 29 -17.42 -13.35 1.54
CA ALA A 29 -17.16 -13.47 0.10
C ALA A 29 -15.76 -14.04 -0.23
N GLU A 30 -15.00 -14.42 0.79
CA GLU A 30 -13.67 -14.99 0.63
C GLU A 30 -12.67 -14.08 -0.12
N LEU A 31 -12.82 -12.77 0.00
CA LEU A 31 -11.94 -11.80 -0.65
C LEU A 31 -10.63 -11.62 0.13
N VAL A 32 -10.73 -11.56 1.46
CA VAL A 32 -9.57 -11.42 2.37
C VAL A 32 -9.73 -12.26 3.62
N ASP A 33 -8.60 -12.45 4.31
CA ASP A 33 -8.53 -12.93 5.67
C ASP A 33 -7.44 -12.18 6.44
N TYR A 34 -7.46 -12.24 7.78
CA TYR A 34 -6.45 -11.61 8.61
C TYR A 34 -5.15 -12.42 8.62
N ALA A 35 -4.02 -11.72 8.49
CA ALA A 35 -2.70 -12.30 8.69
C ALA A 35 -2.32 -12.32 10.20
N PRO A 36 -1.30 -13.10 10.60
CA PRO A 36 -0.82 -13.10 11.98
C PRO A 36 -0.31 -11.73 12.47
N VAL A 37 0.19 -10.90 11.56
CA VAL A 37 0.64 -9.54 11.89
C VAL A 37 -0.56 -8.61 11.88
N ARG A 38 -0.77 -7.90 13.00
CA ARG A 38 -1.87 -6.95 13.14
C ARG A 38 -1.81 -5.86 12.05
N GLY A 39 -2.94 -5.57 11.44
CA GLY A 39 -3.05 -4.60 10.33
C GLY A 39 -2.66 -5.16 8.97
N CYS A 40 -2.16 -6.40 8.91
CA CYS A 40 -1.92 -7.08 7.64
C CYS A 40 -3.06 -8.02 7.31
N MET A 41 -3.25 -8.27 6.03
CA MET A 41 -4.29 -9.18 5.55
C MET A 41 -3.77 -10.07 4.43
N ILE A 42 -4.43 -11.21 4.28
CA ILE A 42 -4.23 -12.14 3.18
C ILE A 42 -5.30 -11.83 2.14
N VAL A 43 -4.90 -11.37 0.96
CA VAL A 43 -5.82 -11.24 -0.17
C VAL A 43 -6.00 -12.63 -0.77
N ARG A 44 -7.23 -13.15 -0.72
CA ARG A 44 -7.56 -14.49 -1.20
C ARG A 44 -7.78 -14.48 -2.71
N PRO A 45 -7.87 -15.66 -3.38
CA PRO A 45 -7.93 -15.74 -4.84
C PRO A 45 -8.98 -14.84 -5.50
N TYR A 46 -10.20 -14.75 -4.95
CA TYR A 46 -11.23 -13.86 -5.50
C TYR A 46 -10.87 -12.38 -5.36
N GLY A 47 -10.34 -11.99 -4.20
CA GLY A 47 -9.84 -10.63 -3.99
C GLY A 47 -8.65 -10.30 -4.90
N CYS A 48 -7.74 -11.26 -5.08
CA CYS A 48 -6.61 -11.13 -5.98
C CYS A 48 -7.05 -10.98 -7.44
N ALA A 49 -8.04 -11.75 -7.89
CA ALA A 49 -8.58 -11.63 -9.24
C ALA A 49 -9.20 -10.24 -9.52
N ILE A 50 -9.86 -9.64 -8.53
CA ILE A 50 -10.37 -8.26 -8.63
C ILE A 50 -9.19 -7.30 -8.80
N TRP A 51 -8.16 -7.43 -7.96
CA TRP A 51 -6.95 -6.60 -8.02
C TRP A 51 -6.23 -6.72 -9.37
N GLU A 52 -6.02 -7.93 -9.86
CA GLU A 52 -5.37 -8.19 -11.15
C GLU A 52 -6.14 -7.55 -12.32
N ASN A 53 -7.46 -7.59 -12.30
CA ASN A 53 -8.29 -6.92 -13.31
C ASN A 53 -8.15 -5.39 -13.24
N ILE A 54 -8.16 -4.82 -12.05
CA ILE A 54 -7.94 -3.37 -11.85
C ILE A 54 -6.55 -2.99 -12.37
N GLN A 55 -5.52 -3.73 -11.97
CA GLN A 55 -4.15 -3.50 -12.38
C GLN A 55 -4.01 -3.58 -13.91
N LYS A 56 -4.54 -4.61 -14.53
CA LYS A 56 -4.50 -4.78 -15.99
C LYS A 56 -5.11 -3.60 -16.73
N ILE A 57 -6.32 -3.20 -16.35
CA ILE A 57 -7.05 -2.09 -17.01
C ILE A 57 -6.30 -0.76 -16.84
N LEU A 58 -5.78 -0.48 -15.65
CA LEU A 58 -5.05 0.75 -15.39
C LEU A 58 -3.66 0.75 -16.03
N ASP A 59 -2.96 -0.37 -16.01
CA ASP A 59 -1.63 -0.51 -16.60
C ASP A 59 -1.66 -0.26 -18.13
N GLU A 60 -2.68 -0.79 -18.81
CA GLU A 60 -2.91 -0.52 -20.22
C GLU A 60 -3.11 0.98 -20.50
N LYS A 61 -3.87 1.68 -19.65
CA LYS A 61 -4.11 3.12 -19.76
C LYS A 61 -2.85 3.94 -19.49
N PHE A 62 -2.06 3.57 -18.48
CA PHE A 62 -0.79 4.22 -18.17
C PHE A 62 0.19 4.06 -19.33
N LYS A 63 0.34 2.86 -19.87
CA LYS A 63 1.21 2.59 -21.03
C LYS A 63 0.77 3.35 -22.28
N ALA A 64 -0.54 3.49 -22.51
CA ALA A 64 -1.07 4.27 -23.63
C ALA A 64 -0.70 5.76 -23.56
N THR A 65 -0.37 6.27 -22.37
CA THR A 65 0.11 7.64 -22.17
C THR A 65 1.63 7.75 -22.04
N GLY A 66 2.36 6.67 -22.34
CA GLY A 66 3.82 6.65 -22.36
C GLY A 66 4.48 6.36 -21.02
N HIS A 67 3.72 5.89 -20.02
CA HIS A 67 4.31 5.49 -18.74
C HIS A 67 5.02 4.13 -18.86
N GLU A 68 6.13 4.02 -18.17
CA GLU A 68 6.92 2.79 -18.06
C GLU A 68 6.89 2.26 -16.63
N ASN A 69 6.71 0.94 -16.50
CA ASN A 69 6.74 0.30 -15.19
C ASN A 69 8.18 0.13 -14.70
N VAL A 70 8.39 0.48 -13.43
CA VAL A 70 9.68 0.33 -12.74
C VAL A 70 9.48 -0.40 -11.42
N MET A 71 10.57 -0.86 -10.83
CA MET A 71 10.59 -1.47 -9.50
C MET A 71 11.61 -0.75 -8.63
N MET A 72 11.12 -0.05 -7.61
CA MET A 72 11.95 0.59 -6.59
C MET A 72 12.19 -0.36 -5.41
N PRO A 73 13.30 -0.21 -4.68
CA PRO A 73 13.62 -1.01 -3.51
C PRO A 73 12.53 -0.98 -2.43
N LEU A 74 12.43 -2.07 -1.66
CA LEU A 74 11.51 -2.16 -0.54
C LEU A 74 11.93 -1.27 0.63
N PHE A 75 13.24 -1.12 0.85
CA PHE A 75 13.80 -0.42 1.99
C PHE A 75 14.28 0.98 1.61
N ILE A 76 14.05 1.93 2.51
CA ILE A 76 14.50 3.31 2.40
C ILE A 76 15.44 3.58 3.58
N PRO A 77 16.68 4.06 3.37
CA PRO A 77 17.57 4.49 4.43
C PRO A 77 16.95 5.65 5.23
N GLU A 78 17.16 5.66 6.55
CA GLU A 78 16.64 6.72 7.42
C GLU A 78 17.12 8.12 6.99
N SER A 79 18.38 8.24 6.56
CA SER A 79 18.96 9.49 6.06
C SER A 79 18.20 10.05 4.86
N LEU A 80 17.71 9.20 3.96
CA LEU A 80 16.94 9.63 2.81
C LEU A 80 15.54 10.08 3.22
N LEU A 81 14.90 9.39 4.17
CA LEU A 81 13.59 9.77 4.69
C LEU A 81 13.63 11.10 5.47
N GLN A 82 14.75 11.38 6.18
CA GLN A 82 14.93 12.65 6.89
C GLN A 82 15.02 13.84 5.94
N LYS A 83 15.66 13.71 4.79
CA LYS A 83 15.71 14.77 3.77
C LYS A 83 14.32 15.21 3.33
N GLU A 84 13.38 14.26 3.21
CA GLU A 84 12.00 14.56 2.82
C GLU A 84 11.22 15.25 3.94
N LYS A 85 11.43 14.84 5.20
CA LYS A 85 10.80 15.45 6.37
C LYS A 85 11.13 16.94 6.50
N ASP A 86 12.33 17.33 6.10
CA ASP A 86 12.78 18.74 6.14
C ASP A 86 12.10 19.59 5.05
N HIS A 87 11.50 18.97 4.05
CA HIS A 87 10.82 19.63 2.92
C HIS A 87 9.30 19.63 3.03
N VAL A 88 8.71 18.72 3.81
CA VAL A 88 7.25 18.57 3.92
C VAL A 88 6.82 18.71 5.38
N GLU A 89 6.27 19.88 5.72
CA GLU A 89 5.67 20.11 7.04
C GLU A 89 4.57 19.08 7.32
N GLY A 90 4.69 18.37 8.43
CA GLY A 90 3.69 17.41 8.89
C GLY A 90 3.86 15.97 8.38
N PHE A 91 4.84 15.68 7.54
CA PHE A 91 5.11 14.32 7.11
C PHE A 91 5.97 13.58 8.15
N ALA A 92 5.31 12.87 9.05
CA ALA A 92 5.96 11.91 9.95
C ALA A 92 5.18 10.59 9.88
N PRO A 93 5.32 9.80 8.79
CA PRO A 93 4.63 8.54 8.70
C PRO A 93 5.10 7.61 9.81
N GLU A 94 4.17 6.96 10.51
CA GLU A 94 4.51 5.83 11.35
C GLU A 94 5.01 4.72 10.43
N VAL A 95 6.29 4.37 10.52
CA VAL A 95 6.96 3.41 9.64
C VAL A 95 7.43 2.18 10.40
N ALA A 96 7.52 1.06 9.70
CA ALA A 96 8.17 -0.13 10.21
C ALA A 96 9.69 0.00 10.02
N TRP A 97 10.45 -0.09 11.10
CA TRP A 97 11.90 0.02 11.09
C TRP A 97 12.58 -1.34 11.08
N VAL A 98 13.58 -1.49 10.24
CA VAL A 98 14.53 -2.60 10.23
C VAL A 98 15.83 -2.09 10.84
N THR A 99 16.24 -2.68 11.95
CA THR A 99 17.40 -2.27 12.75
C THR A 99 18.53 -3.29 12.72
N THR A 100 18.23 -4.53 12.32
CA THR A 100 19.20 -5.63 12.29
C THR A 100 19.13 -6.37 10.97
N GLY A 101 20.26 -6.82 10.46
CA GLY A 101 20.40 -7.73 9.34
C GLY A 101 21.06 -9.03 9.79
N GLY A 102 20.32 -10.14 9.78
CA GLY A 102 20.79 -11.36 10.42
C GLY A 102 20.98 -11.16 11.93
N ALA A 103 22.19 -11.40 12.46
CA ALA A 103 22.51 -11.21 13.86
C ALA A 103 23.16 -9.84 14.17
N GLU A 104 23.42 -9.03 13.17
CA GLU A 104 24.16 -7.78 13.30
C GLU A 104 23.24 -6.56 13.29
N GLN A 105 23.57 -5.55 14.09
CA GLN A 105 22.93 -4.24 14.03
C GLN A 105 23.34 -3.54 12.74
N LEU A 106 22.37 -2.93 12.07
CA LEU A 106 22.65 -2.08 10.91
C LEU A 106 23.33 -0.79 11.35
N SER A 107 24.29 -0.29 10.56
CA SER A 107 24.93 1.00 10.78
C SER A 107 23.94 2.18 10.64
N GLU A 108 22.92 1.99 9.84
CA GLU A 108 21.80 2.92 9.63
C GLU A 108 20.50 2.13 9.62
N ARG A 109 19.46 2.67 10.25
CA ARG A 109 18.11 2.06 10.20
C ARG A 109 17.53 2.17 8.80
N LEU A 110 16.79 1.14 8.41
CA LEU A 110 16.02 1.15 7.17
C LEU A 110 14.52 1.15 7.51
N CYS A 111 13.71 1.90 6.79
CA CYS A 111 12.27 1.72 6.89
C CYS A 111 11.75 0.86 5.74
N VAL A 112 10.73 0.08 6.03
CA VAL A 112 9.90 -0.52 4.98
C VAL A 112 9.11 0.60 4.32
N ARG A 113 9.20 0.76 3.00
CA ARG A 113 8.61 1.90 2.29
C ARG A 113 7.15 2.16 2.68
N PRO A 114 6.84 3.33 3.27
CA PRO A 114 5.45 3.77 3.49
C PRO A 114 4.86 4.40 2.23
N THR A 115 5.75 4.82 1.34
CA THR A 115 5.51 5.43 0.03
C THR A 115 6.78 5.31 -0.81
N SER A 116 6.74 5.55 -2.10
CA SER A 116 7.91 5.41 -2.98
C SER A 116 8.43 6.73 -3.56
N GLU A 117 7.75 7.85 -3.29
CA GLU A 117 8.12 9.16 -3.88
C GLU A 117 9.54 9.58 -3.54
N THR A 118 10.00 9.35 -2.31
CA THR A 118 11.39 9.62 -1.88
C THR A 118 12.41 8.90 -2.75
N LEU A 119 12.15 7.62 -3.05
CA LEU A 119 13.02 6.82 -3.92
C LEU A 119 12.99 7.30 -5.36
N PHE A 120 11.81 7.69 -5.87
CA PHE A 120 11.68 8.26 -7.21
C PHE A 120 12.44 9.58 -7.33
N CYS A 121 12.27 10.47 -6.35
CA CYS A 121 12.94 11.77 -6.35
C CYS A 121 14.45 11.62 -6.28
N ASP A 122 14.96 10.74 -5.42
CA ASP A 122 16.40 10.45 -5.32
C ASP A 122 16.93 9.88 -6.64
N HIS A 123 16.22 8.92 -7.24
CA HIS A 123 16.58 8.36 -8.54
C HIS A 123 16.58 9.42 -9.64
N PHE A 124 15.55 10.26 -9.71
CA PHE A 124 15.46 11.32 -10.72
C PHE A 124 16.56 12.36 -10.56
N ALA A 125 16.96 12.70 -9.34
CA ALA A 125 18.10 13.58 -9.09
C ALA A 125 19.42 13.05 -9.68
N HIS A 126 19.54 11.73 -9.84
CA HIS A 126 20.72 11.11 -10.43
C HIS A 126 20.65 10.93 -11.96
N VAL A 127 19.46 10.87 -12.55
CA VAL A 127 19.31 10.53 -13.98
C VAL A 127 18.76 11.67 -14.84
N VAL A 128 18.25 12.73 -14.23
CA VAL A 128 17.77 13.93 -14.95
C VAL A 128 18.84 15.00 -14.87
N HIS A 129 19.53 15.22 -15.98
CA HIS A 129 20.62 16.21 -16.08
C HIS A 129 20.22 17.45 -16.87
N SER A 130 19.18 17.34 -17.70
CA SER A 130 18.69 18.45 -18.51
C SER A 130 17.19 18.29 -18.82
N TYR A 131 16.58 19.37 -19.36
CA TYR A 131 15.19 19.32 -19.83
C TYR A 131 14.95 18.27 -20.93
N ARG A 132 16.01 17.82 -21.61
CA ARG A 132 15.92 16.79 -22.67
C ARG A 132 15.68 15.41 -22.12
N ASP A 133 15.92 15.20 -20.81
CA ASP A 133 15.66 13.93 -20.12
C ASP A 133 14.20 13.82 -19.68
N LEU A 134 13.41 14.87 -19.90
CA LEU A 134 12.00 14.95 -19.55
C LEU A 134 11.09 14.81 -20.80
N PRO A 135 9.87 14.31 -20.65
CA PRO A 135 9.26 13.85 -19.41
C PRO A 135 9.77 12.47 -18.96
N LYS A 136 9.79 12.22 -17.64
CA LYS A 136 9.95 10.90 -17.04
C LYS A 136 8.59 10.46 -16.50
N LEU A 137 8.01 9.44 -17.08
CA LEU A 137 6.68 8.95 -16.75
C LEU A 137 6.81 7.51 -16.24
N TYR A 138 6.99 7.36 -14.93
CA TYR A 138 7.15 6.06 -14.32
C TYR A 138 5.93 5.67 -13.47
N ASN A 139 5.62 4.38 -13.47
CA ASN A 139 4.62 3.76 -12.62
C ASN A 139 5.22 2.58 -11.88
N GLN A 140 4.76 2.34 -10.65
CA GLN A 140 5.14 1.17 -9.88
C GLN A 140 3.92 0.52 -9.25
N TRP A 141 3.74 -0.76 -9.52
CA TRP A 141 2.81 -1.62 -8.79
C TRP A 141 3.54 -2.26 -7.62
N CYS A 142 3.21 -1.86 -6.41
CA CYS A 142 3.90 -2.38 -5.23
C CYS A 142 3.04 -2.31 -3.97
N SER A 143 3.46 -3.05 -2.94
CA SER A 143 2.94 -2.89 -1.59
C SER A 143 3.71 -1.80 -0.85
N VAL A 144 3.00 -1.07 0.01
CA VAL A 144 3.56 -0.12 0.96
C VAL A 144 3.12 -0.51 2.38
N VAL A 145 3.89 -0.13 3.39
CA VAL A 145 3.59 -0.43 4.79
C VAL A 145 3.53 0.87 5.58
N ARG A 146 2.35 1.20 6.08
CA ARG A 146 2.16 2.28 7.07
C ARG A 146 1.81 1.65 8.41
N TRP A 147 2.56 2.00 9.46
CA TRP A 147 2.36 1.44 10.79
C TRP A 147 1.28 2.21 11.54
N GLU A 148 0.05 2.11 11.03
CA GLU A 148 -1.11 2.84 11.57
C GLU A 148 -1.85 2.00 12.62
N LYS A 149 -2.30 2.66 13.70
CA LYS A 149 -2.96 1.97 14.82
C LYS A 149 -4.35 1.45 14.51
N THR A 150 -4.99 1.99 13.48
CA THR A 150 -6.41 1.78 13.15
C THR A 150 -6.63 1.38 11.70
N THR A 151 -5.88 0.41 11.21
CA THR A 151 -6.07 -0.10 9.84
C THR A 151 -7.21 -1.10 9.79
N ARG A 152 -8.15 -0.92 8.87
CA ARG A 152 -9.21 -1.88 8.54
C ARG A 152 -8.92 -2.53 7.19
N PRO A 153 -9.35 -3.80 6.95
CA PRO A 153 -9.22 -4.43 5.64
C PRO A 153 -9.92 -3.60 4.55
N PHE A 154 -9.20 -3.25 3.48
CA PHE A 154 -9.69 -2.44 2.34
C PHE A 154 -10.23 -1.03 2.64
N LEU A 155 -9.95 -0.48 3.82
CA LEU A 155 -10.35 0.89 4.18
C LEU A 155 -9.13 1.68 4.65
#